data_fe47df58087a98dbce113d559860207e
#
_entry.id   fe47df58087a98dbce113d559860207e
#
_cell.length_a   1.000
_cell.length_b   1.000
_cell.length_c   1.000
_cell.angle_alpha   90.00
_cell.angle_beta   90.00
_cell.angle_gamma   90.00
#
_symmetry.space_group_name_H-M   'P 1'
#
loop_
_entity.id
_entity.type
_entity.pdbx_description
1 polymer ?
#
loop_
_entity_poly.entity_id
_entity_poly.type
_entity_poly.pdbx_seq_one_letter_code
_entity_poly.pdbx_strand_id
1 'polypeptide(L)'
;MDIRQLSVTYVDEHDRILVRFNTSAEEELRLWLTRRMLSRVWEPLQESVGHLESRKTPLSDRSEASRRMLTDLRRAEVLEQSDFATPFKDESAKLPLGSEPLVVTQMNLSVQDQGQLQIGFEERLPQQQEPRGFQVAMESAMLHGLVHLLQAALVKAQWNLSGAAQDGSHPGSADEGHGAAGTRYLQ
;
A
#
# COMPACT_ATOMS: atom_id res chain seq x y z
N MET A 1 9.77 14.00 9.05
CA MET A 1 8.34 14.34 8.93
C MET A 1 7.56 13.28 9.67
N ASP A 2 6.71 13.69 10.59
CA ASP A 2 5.94 12.78 11.44
C ASP A 2 4.50 12.71 10.93
N ILE A 3 4.05 11.50 10.54
CA ILE A 3 2.73 11.24 9.95
C ILE A 3 1.76 10.90 11.08
N ARG A 4 0.63 11.59 11.16
CA ARG A 4 -0.45 11.33 12.13
C ARG A 4 -1.59 10.50 11.56
N GLN A 5 -1.97 10.79 10.32
CA GLN A 5 -3.06 10.09 9.65
C GLN A 5 -2.68 9.75 8.21
N LEU A 6 -3.21 8.65 7.75
CA LEU A 6 -3.02 8.13 6.40
C LEU A 6 -4.39 7.79 5.83
N SER A 7 -4.64 8.19 4.59
CA SER A 7 -5.83 7.80 3.83
C SER A 7 -5.44 7.32 2.45
N VAL A 8 -6.10 6.27 1.99
CA VAL A 8 -5.90 5.70 0.65
C VAL A 8 -7.28 5.44 0.04
N THR A 9 -7.55 6.06 -1.09
CA THR A 9 -8.85 5.97 -1.76
C THR A 9 -8.65 5.76 -3.25
N TYR A 10 -9.33 4.77 -3.82
CA TYR A 10 -9.45 4.66 -5.28
C TYR A 10 -10.49 5.66 -5.78
N VAL A 11 -10.12 6.45 -6.76
CA VAL A 11 -10.95 7.46 -7.41
C VAL A 11 -11.24 7.01 -8.83
N ASP A 12 -12.48 6.62 -9.05
CA ASP A 12 -12.94 5.96 -10.28
C ASP A 12 -12.82 6.88 -11.50
N GLU A 13 -13.18 8.15 -11.33
CA GLU A 13 -13.17 9.15 -12.40
C GLU A 13 -11.76 9.38 -12.99
N HIS A 14 -10.74 9.13 -12.20
CA HIS A 14 -9.35 9.32 -12.59
C HIS A 14 -8.61 8.01 -12.87
N ASP A 15 -9.21 6.85 -12.53
CA ASP A 15 -8.56 5.55 -12.51
C ASP A 15 -7.20 5.62 -11.78
N ARG A 16 -7.20 6.20 -10.57
CA ARG A 16 -6.00 6.42 -9.74
C ARG A 16 -6.30 6.18 -8.28
N ILE A 17 -5.27 5.87 -7.53
CA ILE A 17 -5.34 5.82 -6.07
C ILE A 17 -4.80 7.12 -5.51
N LEU A 18 -5.65 7.82 -4.74
CA LEU A 18 -5.27 8.98 -3.96
C LEU A 18 -4.73 8.52 -2.61
N VAL A 19 -3.50 8.92 -2.28
CA VAL A 19 -2.92 8.74 -0.96
C VAL A 19 -2.74 10.11 -0.31
N ARG A 20 -3.15 10.22 0.94
CA ARG A 20 -3.11 11.46 1.72
C ARG A 20 -2.40 11.19 3.04
N PHE A 21 -1.50 12.07 3.40
CA PHE A 21 -0.77 12.05 4.67
C PHE A 21 -1.03 13.33 5.43
N ASN A 22 -1.55 13.24 6.65
CA ASN A 22 -1.57 14.36 7.59
C ASN A 22 -0.37 14.26 8.51
N THR A 23 0.32 15.38 8.69
CA THR A 23 1.51 15.48 9.53
C THR A 23 1.22 16.13 10.88
N SER A 24 2.15 16.01 11.82
CA SER A 24 2.11 16.69 13.11
C SER A 24 2.22 18.22 12.99
N ALA A 25 2.67 18.73 11.83
CA ALA A 25 2.76 20.16 11.53
C ALA A 25 1.49 20.75 10.89
N GLU A 26 0.36 20.01 10.93
CA GLU A 26 -0.90 20.39 10.29
C GLU A 26 -0.75 20.60 8.77
N GLU A 27 0.09 19.80 8.14
CA GLU A 27 0.29 19.77 6.70
C GLU A 27 -0.34 18.52 6.10
N GLU A 28 -0.93 18.69 4.94
CA GLU A 28 -1.45 17.57 4.14
C GLU A 28 -0.63 17.41 2.86
N LEU A 29 -0.11 16.22 2.66
CA LEU A 29 0.57 15.80 1.45
C LEU A 29 -0.32 14.85 0.69
N ARG A 30 -0.56 15.17 -0.58
CA ARG A 30 -1.43 14.40 -1.46
C ARG A 30 -0.68 13.89 -2.67
N LEU A 31 -0.92 12.63 -3.02
CA LEU A 31 -0.31 12.04 -4.21
C LEU A 31 -1.26 11.09 -4.94
N TRP A 32 -1.10 11.03 -6.24
CA TRP A 32 -1.73 10.08 -7.13
C TRP A 32 -0.79 8.91 -7.44
N LEU A 33 -1.26 7.71 -7.18
CA LEU A 33 -0.61 6.49 -7.64
C LEU A 33 -1.37 5.94 -8.85
N THR A 34 -0.64 5.72 -9.93
CA THR A 34 -1.15 5.07 -11.12
C THR A 34 -0.98 3.56 -11.03
N ARG A 35 -1.82 2.80 -11.74
CA ARG A 35 -1.66 1.34 -11.87
C ARG A 35 -0.25 0.96 -12.29
N ARG A 36 0.32 1.67 -13.28
CA ARG A 36 1.68 1.44 -13.77
C ARG A 36 2.74 1.64 -12.68
N MET A 37 2.59 2.65 -11.83
CA MET A 37 3.51 2.88 -10.72
C MET A 37 3.40 1.75 -9.70
N LEU A 38 2.19 1.44 -9.25
CA LEU A 38 1.97 0.37 -8.28
C LEU A 38 2.42 -0.99 -8.79
N SER A 39 2.22 -1.33 -10.05
CA SER A 39 2.70 -2.61 -10.60
C SER A 39 4.22 -2.77 -10.55
N ARG A 40 4.98 -1.67 -10.50
CA ARG A 40 6.45 -1.70 -10.41
C ARG A 40 6.97 -1.75 -8.97
N VAL A 41 6.25 -1.11 -8.05
CA VAL A 41 6.74 -0.91 -6.68
C VAL A 41 6.09 -1.84 -5.68
N TRP A 42 5.04 -2.56 -6.07
CA TRP A 42 4.25 -3.39 -5.16
C TRP A 42 5.09 -4.49 -4.50
N GLU A 43 5.77 -5.28 -5.30
CA GLU A 43 6.63 -6.35 -4.80
C GLU A 43 7.82 -5.81 -3.99
N PRO A 44 8.61 -4.83 -4.45
CA PRO A 44 9.64 -4.17 -3.65
C PRO A 44 9.14 -3.58 -2.33
N LEU A 45 7.92 -3.05 -2.30
CA LEU A 45 7.32 -2.52 -1.09
C LEU A 45 7.04 -3.64 -0.07
N GLN A 46 6.45 -4.75 -0.51
CA GLN A 46 6.20 -5.92 0.34
C GLN A 46 7.49 -6.56 0.85
N GLU A 47 8.50 -6.68 0.01
CA GLU A 47 9.83 -7.16 0.41
C GLU A 47 10.47 -6.26 1.48
N SER A 48 10.32 -4.94 1.33
CA SER A 48 10.82 -3.97 2.32
C SER A 48 10.16 -4.14 3.68
N VAL A 49 8.85 -4.43 3.72
CA VAL A 49 8.13 -4.77 4.96
C VAL A 49 8.72 -6.02 5.60
N GLY A 50 8.90 -7.08 4.82
CA GLY A 50 9.49 -8.34 5.28
C GLY A 50 10.91 -8.16 5.84
N HIS A 51 11.72 -7.31 5.21
CA HIS A 51 13.05 -6.97 5.68
C HIS A 51 13.05 -6.21 7.02
N LEU A 52 12.13 -5.25 7.19
CA LEU A 52 11.99 -4.53 8.45
C LEU A 52 11.62 -5.45 9.61
N GLU A 53 10.69 -6.37 9.39
CA GLU A 53 10.27 -7.35 10.40
C GLU A 53 11.40 -8.33 10.74
N SER A 54 12.16 -8.77 9.75
CA SER A 54 13.30 -9.66 9.95
C SER A 54 14.42 -9.02 10.80
N ARG A 55 14.61 -7.71 10.70
CA ARG A 55 15.57 -6.96 11.53
C ARG A 55 15.14 -6.84 12.98
N LYS A 56 13.82 -6.72 13.25
CA LYS A 56 13.29 -6.62 14.62
C LYS A 56 13.36 -7.93 15.39
N THR A 57 13.38 -9.05 14.68
CA THR A 57 13.44 -10.38 15.30
C THR A 57 14.57 -11.16 14.65
N PRO A 58 15.68 -11.44 15.36
CA PRO A 58 16.75 -12.28 14.84
C PRO A 58 16.22 -13.70 14.60
N LEU A 59 15.85 -13.98 13.36
CA LEU A 59 15.28 -15.25 12.92
C LEU A 59 16.29 -16.06 12.10
N SER A 60 17.54 -16.04 12.52
CA SER A 60 18.66 -16.65 11.79
C SER A 60 18.46 -18.12 11.41
N ASP A 61 17.62 -18.86 12.14
CA ASP A 61 17.43 -20.31 11.97
C ASP A 61 16.04 -20.73 11.49
N ARG A 62 15.16 -19.82 11.06
CA ARG A 62 13.80 -20.21 10.66
C ARG A 62 13.64 -20.28 9.15
N SER A 63 12.85 -21.25 8.70
CA SER A 63 12.50 -21.41 7.28
C SER A 63 11.77 -20.18 6.75
N GLU A 64 11.81 -19.98 5.44
CA GLU A 64 11.09 -18.87 4.76
C GLU A 64 9.60 -18.88 5.08
N ALA A 65 8.98 -20.07 5.14
CA ALA A 65 7.59 -20.25 5.53
C ALA A 65 7.31 -19.73 6.95
N SER A 66 8.20 -20.00 7.91
CA SER A 66 8.06 -19.50 9.29
C SER A 66 8.20 -17.98 9.37
N ARG A 67 9.05 -17.40 8.53
CA ARG A 67 9.19 -15.93 8.45
C ARG A 67 7.93 -15.28 7.89
N ARG A 68 7.36 -15.83 6.82
CA ARG A 68 6.09 -15.35 6.24
C ARG A 68 4.97 -15.41 7.27
N MET A 69 4.79 -16.56 7.94
CA MET A 69 3.75 -16.73 8.96
C MET A 69 3.87 -15.72 10.11
N LEU A 70 5.09 -15.42 10.55
CA LEU A 70 5.31 -14.41 11.61
C LEU A 70 5.04 -12.98 11.11
N THR A 71 5.38 -12.68 9.86
CA THR A 71 5.07 -11.38 9.26
C THR A 71 3.56 -11.21 9.15
N ASP A 72 2.83 -12.24 8.73
CA ASP A 72 1.37 -12.22 8.63
C ASP A 72 0.70 -12.09 10.01
N LEU A 73 1.20 -12.81 11.01
CA LEU A 73 0.70 -12.71 12.38
C LEU A 73 0.90 -11.29 12.96
N ARG A 74 2.10 -10.72 12.79
CA ARG A 74 2.38 -9.36 13.23
C ARG A 74 1.56 -8.33 12.48
N ARG A 75 1.37 -8.54 11.19
CA ARG A 75 0.48 -7.69 10.41
C ARG A 75 -0.93 -7.71 10.97
N ALA A 76 -1.49 -8.89 11.24
CA ALA A 76 -2.82 -9.02 11.82
C ALA A 76 -2.92 -8.30 13.17
N GLU A 77 -1.95 -8.47 14.07
CA GLU A 77 -1.87 -7.80 15.37
C GLU A 77 -1.83 -6.27 15.22
N VAL A 78 -0.98 -5.76 14.32
CA VAL A 78 -0.86 -4.31 14.06
C VAL A 78 -2.16 -3.74 13.50
N LEU A 79 -2.81 -4.45 12.57
CA LEU A 79 -4.06 -3.99 11.97
C LEU A 79 -5.20 -3.99 12.98
N GLU A 80 -5.26 -4.97 13.89
CA GLU A 80 -6.24 -5.02 14.97
C GLU A 80 -6.10 -3.84 15.95
N GLN A 81 -4.85 -3.39 16.20
CA GLN A 81 -4.56 -2.24 17.05
C GLN A 81 -4.66 -0.89 16.34
N SER A 82 -4.79 -0.89 15.01
CA SER A 82 -4.84 0.34 14.21
C SER A 82 -6.24 0.93 14.19
N ASP A 83 -6.32 2.25 14.34
CA ASP A 83 -7.59 2.98 14.26
C ASP A 83 -7.92 3.34 12.81
N PHE A 84 -8.71 2.48 12.17
CA PHE A 84 -9.28 2.74 10.84
C PHE A 84 -10.68 3.38 10.91
N ALA A 85 -11.24 3.55 12.12
CA ALA A 85 -12.59 4.08 12.31
C ALA A 85 -12.63 5.61 12.38
N THR A 86 -11.54 6.24 12.86
CA THR A 86 -11.46 7.69 12.93
C THR A 86 -11.41 8.29 11.53
N PRO A 87 -12.40 9.14 11.14
CA PRO A 87 -12.40 9.79 9.84
C PRO A 87 -11.12 10.60 9.61
N PHE A 88 -10.64 10.57 8.37
CA PHE A 88 -9.52 11.42 7.98
C PHE A 88 -9.93 12.89 8.12
N LYS A 89 -9.11 13.70 8.79
CA LYS A 89 -9.38 15.11 8.98
C LYS A 89 -9.12 15.89 7.70
N ASP A 90 -10.17 16.40 7.09
CA ASP A 90 -10.14 17.26 5.89
C ASP A 90 -9.93 18.75 6.23
N GLU A 91 -9.88 19.09 7.52
CA GLU A 91 -9.92 20.49 7.97
C GLU A 91 -8.54 21.15 7.86
N SER A 92 -8.52 22.25 7.14
CA SER A 92 -7.53 23.36 7.20
C SER A 92 -6.04 23.01 7.17
N ALA A 93 -5.67 21.88 6.58
CA ALA A 93 -4.27 21.53 6.46
C ALA A 93 -3.56 22.45 5.46
N LYS A 94 -2.35 22.88 5.81
CA LYS A 94 -1.45 23.53 4.86
C LYS A 94 -1.10 22.53 3.77
N LEU A 95 -1.08 22.99 2.52
CA LEU A 95 -0.73 22.18 1.36
C LEU A 95 0.65 22.58 0.84
N PRO A 96 1.73 22.04 1.40
CA PRO A 96 3.10 22.48 1.05
C PRO A 96 3.47 22.19 -0.40
N LEU A 97 2.80 21.20 -1.03
CA LEU A 97 2.98 20.85 -2.44
C LEU A 97 1.94 21.49 -3.37
N GLY A 98 1.09 22.39 -2.85
CA GLY A 98 0.00 23.01 -3.60
C GLY A 98 -1.30 22.22 -3.55
N SER A 99 -2.33 22.76 -4.23
CA SER A 99 -3.69 22.21 -4.24
C SER A 99 -3.81 20.91 -5.02
N GLU A 100 -2.98 20.73 -6.06
CA GLU A 100 -3.01 19.55 -6.90
C GLU A 100 -2.17 18.42 -6.30
N PRO A 101 -2.71 17.19 -6.16
CA PRO A 101 -1.95 16.05 -5.73
C PRO A 101 -0.78 15.75 -6.67
N LEU A 102 0.36 15.39 -6.12
CA LEU A 102 1.57 15.03 -6.84
C LEU A 102 1.34 13.73 -7.62
N VAL A 103 1.55 13.70 -8.93
CA VAL A 103 1.48 12.46 -9.72
C VAL A 103 2.82 11.73 -9.61
N VAL A 104 2.85 10.64 -8.87
CA VAL A 104 4.09 9.89 -8.63
C VAL A 104 4.60 9.26 -9.93
N THR A 105 5.74 9.73 -10.41
CA THR A 105 6.45 9.19 -11.57
C THR A 105 7.66 8.35 -11.17
N GLN A 106 8.19 8.59 -9.97
CA GLN A 106 9.29 7.84 -9.37
C GLN A 106 9.05 7.63 -7.88
N MET A 107 9.37 6.44 -7.39
CA MET A 107 9.33 6.08 -5.97
C MET A 107 10.66 5.43 -5.59
N ASN A 108 11.22 5.86 -4.47
CA ASN A 108 12.45 5.34 -3.91
C ASN A 108 12.18 4.73 -2.54
N LEU A 109 12.66 3.52 -2.30
CA LEU A 109 12.51 2.80 -1.03
C LEU A 109 13.90 2.61 -0.43
N SER A 110 14.08 2.98 0.83
CA SER A 110 15.35 2.83 1.55
C SER A 110 15.12 2.41 3.00
N VAL A 111 15.62 1.24 3.36
CA VAL A 111 15.56 0.75 4.74
C VAL A 111 16.64 1.46 5.55
N GLN A 112 16.22 2.18 6.60
CA GLN A 112 17.11 2.93 7.49
C GLN A 112 17.60 2.03 8.64
N ASP A 113 18.77 2.37 9.20
CA ASP A 113 19.37 1.61 10.30
C ASP A 113 18.52 1.60 11.57
N GLN A 114 17.67 2.60 11.75
CA GLN A 114 16.74 2.74 12.87
C GLN A 114 15.49 1.85 12.74
N GLY A 115 15.40 0.99 11.73
CA GLY A 115 14.26 0.09 11.53
C GLY A 115 13.02 0.80 10.96
N GLN A 116 13.22 1.85 10.20
CA GLN A 116 12.19 2.57 9.44
C GLN A 116 12.40 2.38 7.94
N LEU A 117 11.32 2.43 7.18
CA LEU A 117 11.38 2.54 5.72
C LEU A 117 11.22 4.01 5.33
N GLN A 118 12.22 4.55 4.66
CA GLN A 118 12.13 5.84 4.00
C GLN A 118 11.56 5.64 2.60
N ILE A 119 10.47 6.33 2.30
CA ILE A 119 9.82 6.33 0.99
C ILE A 119 9.92 7.73 0.42
N GLY A 120 10.56 7.85 -0.74
CA GLY A 120 10.60 9.07 -1.53
C GLY A 120 9.58 9.00 -2.65
N PHE A 121 8.78 10.05 -2.80
CA PHE A 121 7.81 10.24 -3.87
C PHE A 121 8.22 11.42 -4.71
N GLU A 122 8.35 11.23 -6.01
CA GLU A 122 8.74 12.28 -6.95
C GLU A 122 7.78 12.35 -8.13
N GLU A 123 7.46 13.57 -8.52
CA GLU A 123 6.82 13.91 -9.78
C GLU A 123 7.85 14.60 -10.66
N ARG A 124 8.16 13.98 -11.78
CA ARG A 124 9.04 14.54 -12.80
C ARG A 124 8.28 14.63 -14.11
N LEU A 125 7.89 15.84 -14.48
CA LEU A 125 7.21 16.11 -15.73
C LEU A 125 8.21 16.67 -16.76
N PRO A 126 8.04 16.40 -18.07
CA PRO A 126 8.99 16.81 -19.10
C PRO A 126 9.24 18.32 -19.19
N GLN A 127 8.29 19.12 -18.70
CA GLN A 127 8.35 20.59 -18.75
C GLN A 127 8.84 21.23 -17.44
N GLN A 128 9.10 20.44 -16.40
CA GLN A 128 9.59 20.92 -15.12
C GLN A 128 11.11 20.84 -15.07
N GLN A 129 11.75 21.95 -14.67
CA GLN A 129 13.20 21.99 -14.50
C GLN A 129 13.65 21.17 -13.30
N GLU A 130 12.87 21.19 -12.22
CA GLU A 130 13.14 20.43 -10.99
C GLU A 130 11.96 19.51 -10.64
N PRO A 131 12.21 18.29 -10.15
CA PRO A 131 11.14 17.41 -9.72
C PRO A 131 10.49 17.98 -8.44
N ARG A 132 9.16 17.84 -8.34
CA ARG A 132 8.46 18.02 -7.07
C ARG A 132 8.44 16.71 -6.31
N GLY A 133 8.56 16.76 -5.00
CA GLY A 133 8.52 15.52 -4.24
C GLY A 133 8.67 15.75 -2.75
N PHE A 134 8.57 14.65 -2.02
CA PHE A 134 8.80 14.61 -0.59
C PHE A 134 9.23 13.20 -0.17
N GLN A 135 9.71 13.11 1.07
CA GLN A 135 10.12 11.85 1.67
C GLN A 135 9.44 11.68 3.02
N VAL A 136 9.01 10.45 3.29
CA VAL A 136 8.45 10.05 4.58
C VAL A 136 9.24 8.88 5.14
N ALA A 137 9.46 8.87 6.44
CA ALA A 137 9.99 7.73 7.16
C ALA A 137 8.83 7.08 7.91
N MET A 138 8.63 5.78 7.70
CA MET A 138 7.56 5.01 8.30
C MET A 138 8.12 3.89 9.15
N GLU A 139 7.59 3.77 10.35
CA GLU A 139 7.77 2.57 11.16
C GLU A 139 6.93 1.42 10.62
N SER A 140 7.27 0.21 11.04
CA SER A 140 6.61 -1.01 10.60
C SER A 140 5.08 -0.95 10.74
N ALA A 141 4.55 -0.47 11.87
CA ALA A 141 3.11 -0.37 12.07
C ALA A 141 2.42 0.51 11.01
N MET A 142 2.94 1.71 10.78
CA MET A 142 2.41 2.63 9.76
C MET A 142 2.52 2.03 8.35
N LEU A 143 3.61 1.33 8.08
CA LEU A 143 3.85 0.69 6.78
C LEU A 143 2.88 -0.47 6.53
N HIS A 144 2.58 -1.29 7.54
CA HIS A 144 1.53 -2.32 7.44
C HIS A 144 0.16 -1.70 7.17
N GLY A 145 -0.17 -0.59 7.84
CA GLY A 145 -1.39 0.18 7.58
C GLY A 145 -1.46 0.69 6.13
N LEU A 146 -0.37 1.28 5.62
CA LEU A 146 -0.30 1.74 4.23
C LEU A 146 -0.52 0.58 3.24
N VAL A 147 0.19 -0.54 3.43
CA VAL A 147 0.05 -1.72 2.55
C VAL A 147 -1.37 -2.28 2.60
N HIS A 148 -1.98 -2.36 3.79
CA HIS A 148 -3.37 -2.81 3.94
C HIS A 148 -4.35 -1.90 3.19
N LEU A 149 -4.26 -0.60 3.38
CA LEU A 149 -5.13 0.36 2.70
C LEU A 149 -4.92 0.36 1.18
N LEU A 150 -3.68 0.21 0.72
CA LEU A 150 -3.39 0.05 -0.70
C LEU A 150 -4.00 -1.23 -1.26
N GLN A 151 -3.94 -2.36 -0.55
CA GLN A 151 -4.58 -3.61 -0.96
C GLN A 151 -6.10 -3.44 -1.10
N ALA A 152 -6.75 -2.81 -0.13
CA ALA A 152 -8.18 -2.53 -0.21
C ALA A 152 -8.54 -1.66 -1.42
N ALA A 153 -7.72 -0.64 -1.71
CA ALA A 153 -7.89 0.22 -2.88
C ALA A 153 -7.64 -0.53 -4.21
N LEU A 154 -6.66 -1.43 -4.26
CA LEU A 154 -6.37 -2.28 -5.43
C LEU A 154 -7.53 -3.23 -5.74
N VAL A 155 -8.15 -3.83 -4.71
CA VAL A 155 -9.34 -4.67 -4.87
C VAL A 155 -10.50 -3.84 -5.43
N LYS A 156 -10.77 -2.64 -4.87
CA LYS A 156 -11.81 -1.74 -5.35
C LYS A 156 -11.56 -1.28 -6.80
N ALA A 157 -10.30 -1.02 -7.15
CA ALA A 157 -9.87 -0.64 -8.49
C ALA A 157 -9.88 -1.81 -9.49
N GLN A 158 -10.04 -3.05 -9.01
CA GLN A 158 -9.90 -4.27 -9.81
C GLN A 158 -8.53 -4.36 -10.52
N TRP A 159 -7.50 -3.77 -9.91
CA TRP A 159 -6.14 -3.86 -10.43
C TRP A 159 -5.48 -5.15 -9.92
N ASN A 160 -5.45 -6.16 -10.78
CA ASN A 160 -4.80 -7.43 -10.47
C ASN A 160 -3.28 -7.24 -10.58
N LEU A 161 -2.64 -6.89 -9.47
CA LEU A 161 -1.19 -6.87 -9.36
C LEU A 161 -0.71 -8.23 -8.85
N SER A 162 0.36 -8.75 -9.45
CA SER A 162 0.99 -9.99 -8.97
C SER A 162 1.38 -9.81 -7.50
N GLY A 163 0.90 -10.71 -6.62
CA GLY A 163 1.13 -10.63 -5.17
C GLY A 163 0.07 -9.88 -4.35
N ALA A 164 -0.87 -9.13 -4.97
CA ALA A 164 -1.94 -8.45 -4.23
C ALA A 164 -3.17 -9.32 -3.96
N ALA A 165 -3.29 -10.48 -4.61
CA ALA A 165 -4.53 -11.26 -4.68
C ALA A 165 -4.61 -12.44 -3.69
N GLN A 166 -3.80 -12.50 -2.63
CA GLN A 166 -3.76 -13.71 -1.78
C GLN A 166 -4.34 -13.56 -0.35
N ASP A 167 -5.07 -12.49 -0.04
CA ASP A 167 -5.68 -12.36 1.27
C ASP A 167 -7.21 -12.16 1.16
N GLY A 168 -7.97 -13.25 1.01
CA GLY A 168 -9.42 -13.11 1.16
C GLY A 168 -10.31 -14.07 0.37
N SER A 169 -9.93 -15.32 0.18
CA SER A 169 -10.90 -16.29 -0.35
C SER A 169 -10.62 -17.69 0.20
N HIS A 170 -11.20 -17.98 1.33
CA HIS A 170 -11.63 -19.35 1.62
C HIS A 170 -13.12 -19.40 1.34
N PRO A 171 -13.55 -19.91 0.19
CA PRO A 171 -14.88 -20.50 0.09
C PRO A 171 -14.72 -21.95 0.52
N GLY A 172 -15.26 -22.26 1.67
CA GLY A 172 -15.59 -23.64 2.00
C GLY A 172 -16.50 -24.19 0.89
N SER A 173 -15.97 -25.09 0.09
CA SER A 173 -16.74 -25.90 -0.83
C SER A 173 -17.05 -27.21 -0.18
N ALA A 174 -18.29 -27.48 0.03
CA ALA A 174 -18.84 -28.82 -0.03
C ALA A 174 -19.46 -28.96 -1.44
N ASP A 175 -18.94 -29.80 -2.23
CA ASP A 175 -19.20 -31.16 -2.64
C ASP A 175 -20.58 -31.47 -3.27
N GLU A 176 -20.52 -32.35 -4.27
CA GLU A 176 -21.53 -33.15 -4.97
C GLU A 176 -22.33 -32.44 -6.09
N GLY A 177 -22.20 -32.89 -7.33
CA GLY A 177 -22.40 -34.17 -7.88
C GLY A 177 -23.13 -34.09 -9.21
N HIS A 178 -22.68 -34.80 -10.19
CA HIS A 178 -23.42 -35.38 -11.32
C HIS A 178 -24.04 -34.52 -12.42
N GLY A 179 -23.59 -34.78 -13.61
CA GLY A 179 -24.54 -35.16 -14.67
C GLY A 179 -24.48 -34.38 -15.97
N ALA A 180 -23.78 -34.96 -16.93
CA ALA A 180 -24.19 -35.15 -18.33
C ALA A 180 -24.50 -33.97 -19.26
N ALA A 181 -23.66 -33.85 -20.28
CA ALA A 181 -23.97 -33.79 -21.71
C ALA A 181 -24.97 -32.75 -22.24
N GLY A 182 -24.48 -31.95 -23.19
CA GLY A 182 -25.37 -31.22 -24.14
C GLY A 182 -24.71 -30.10 -24.91
N THR A 183 -23.94 -30.42 -25.86
CA THR A 183 -23.80 -29.99 -27.26
C THR A 183 -24.51 -28.70 -27.73
N ARG A 184 -23.71 -27.78 -28.36
CA ARG A 184 -24.04 -26.95 -29.58
C ARG A 184 -24.94 -25.71 -29.34
N TYR A 185 -24.79 -24.60 -30.03
CA TYR A 185 -24.23 -24.13 -31.29
C TYR A 185 -23.91 -22.63 -31.24
N LEU A 186 -23.01 -22.23 -32.14
CA LEU A 186 -22.74 -20.91 -32.72
C LEU A 186 -24.00 -20.23 -33.29
N GLN A 187 -24.11 -18.96 -33.06
CA GLN A 187 -24.23 -17.89 -34.09
C GLN A 187 -23.81 -16.57 -33.51
#